data_5094d1f91c788e8e9f24ef877c2944ba
#
_entry.id   5094d1f91c788e8e9f24ef877c2944ba
#
_cell.length_a   1.000
_cell.length_b   1.000
_cell.length_c   1.000
_cell.angle_alpha   90.00
_cell.angle_beta   90.00
_cell.angle_gamma   90.00
#
_symmetry.space_group_name_H-M   'P 1'
#
loop_
_entity.id
_entity.type
_entity.pdbx_description
1 polymer ?
#
loop_
_entity_poly.entity_id
_entity_poly.type
_entity_poly.pdbx_seq_one_letter_code
_entity_poly.pdbx_strand_id
1 'polypeptide(L)'
;MGDDVTHEHAADGPSAIRAAEAASRLLIALRQSIAKDIPSVPEDQLRDRGDQIAHEAITSLLREAHPQDTILSEEAADDPRRLIADRVWIIDPLDGTREFGERDAAGVWRDDFAVHVALWERGRGLVVGVVGLPARGEMYSSQNPPEVPPSPAGKLRVAVSRTRPPAFIAALEAAGSATLVPMGSAGVKVMAVVRGDVDAYIHAGGQYQWDSAAPVAVALAAGLVATRLDGSPLRYNVPELLLPDLVVCHPDRADEVRALLDAAGFGPDGASGAGATGASAAESAG
;
A
#
# COMPACT_ATOMS: atom_id res chain seq x y z
N MET A 1 -2.44 37.61 2.68
CA MET A 1 -3.14 36.45 2.09
C MET A 1 -2.24 35.21 2.09
N GLY A 2 -1.30 35.12 3.03
CA GLY A 2 -0.32 34.04 3.15
C GLY A 2 -0.48 33.14 4.38
N ASP A 3 -1.27 33.56 5.38
CA ASP A 3 -1.33 32.84 6.66
C ASP A 3 -2.45 31.80 6.75
N ASP A 4 -3.41 31.81 5.83
CA ASP A 4 -4.57 30.90 5.86
C ASP A 4 -4.22 29.49 5.31
N VAL A 5 -3.34 29.42 4.32
CA VAL A 5 -2.92 28.15 3.69
C VAL A 5 -2.06 27.29 4.61
N THR A 6 -1.26 27.88 5.49
CA THR A 6 -0.39 27.15 6.42
C THR A 6 -1.16 26.50 7.57
N HIS A 7 -2.29 27.06 7.98
CA HIS A 7 -3.14 26.49 9.03
C HIS A 7 -3.99 25.31 8.55
N GLU A 8 -4.44 25.34 7.29
CA GLU A 8 -5.26 24.28 6.70
C GLU A 8 -4.48 22.96 6.59
N HIS A 9 -3.20 23.01 6.18
CA HIS A 9 -2.34 21.84 6.08
C HIS A 9 -1.87 21.27 7.43
N ALA A 10 -1.85 22.07 8.49
CA ALA A 10 -1.42 21.62 9.81
C ALA A 10 -2.33 20.52 10.42
N ALA A 11 -3.57 20.45 9.99
CA ALA A 11 -4.55 19.47 10.47
C ALA A 11 -4.54 18.14 9.68
N ASP A 12 -4.01 18.11 8.46
CA ASP A 12 -4.11 16.97 7.55
C ASP A 12 -3.43 15.71 8.10
N GLY A 13 -2.18 15.83 8.52
CA GLY A 13 -1.43 14.72 9.11
C GLY A 13 -2.11 14.17 10.37
N PRO A 14 -2.43 15.00 11.37
CA PRO A 14 -3.19 14.57 12.55
C PRO A 14 -4.53 13.90 12.21
N SER A 15 -5.26 14.39 11.20
CA SER A 15 -6.54 13.78 10.78
C SER A 15 -6.33 12.40 10.17
N ALA A 16 -5.33 12.24 9.29
CA ALA A 16 -4.96 10.95 8.73
C ALA A 16 -4.54 9.94 9.79
N ILE A 17 -3.71 10.35 10.76
CA ILE A 17 -3.28 9.50 11.87
C ILE A 17 -4.47 9.06 12.71
N ARG A 18 -5.35 9.98 13.12
CA ARG A 18 -6.55 9.65 13.91
C ARG A 18 -7.46 8.66 13.18
N ALA A 19 -7.64 8.84 11.87
CA ALA A 19 -8.46 7.96 11.05
C ALA A 19 -7.85 6.55 10.97
N ALA A 20 -6.56 6.44 10.67
CA ALA A 20 -5.85 5.17 10.61
C ALA A 20 -5.80 4.44 11.97
N GLU A 21 -5.59 5.18 13.07
CA GLU A 21 -5.65 4.62 14.43
C GLU A 21 -7.04 4.10 14.80
N ALA A 22 -8.10 4.83 14.43
CA ALA A 22 -9.47 4.39 14.72
C ALA A 22 -9.79 3.08 13.99
N ALA A 23 -9.49 2.99 12.70
CA ALA A 23 -9.65 1.76 11.92
C ALA A 23 -8.81 0.62 12.49
N SER A 24 -7.53 0.87 12.80
CA SER A 24 -6.62 -0.13 13.38
C SER A 24 -7.15 -0.73 14.68
N ARG A 25 -7.66 0.12 15.60
CA ARG A 25 -8.26 -0.34 16.87
C ARG A 25 -9.49 -1.21 16.64
N LEU A 26 -10.36 -0.82 15.70
CA LEU A 26 -11.57 -1.58 15.38
C LEU A 26 -11.26 -2.94 14.76
N LEU A 27 -10.31 -3.02 13.84
CA LEU A 27 -9.86 -4.27 13.23
C LEU A 27 -9.31 -5.25 14.27
N ILE A 28 -8.48 -4.78 15.19
CA ILE A 28 -7.95 -5.63 16.27
C ILE A 28 -9.06 -6.04 17.24
N ALA A 29 -9.95 -5.14 17.61
CA ALA A 29 -11.10 -5.47 18.47
C ALA A 29 -12.01 -6.52 17.83
N LEU A 30 -12.26 -6.42 16.52
CA LEU A 30 -13.04 -7.40 15.77
C LEU A 30 -12.40 -8.80 15.84
N ARG A 31 -11.09 -8.92 15.56
CA ARG A 31 -10.37 -10.21 15.70
C ARG A 31 -10.42 -10.76 17.12
N GLN A 32 -10.25 -9.90 18.14
CA GLN A 32 -10.30 -10.31 19.55
C GLN A 32 -11.68 -10.80 19.97
N SER A 33 -12.75 -10.25 19.41
CA SER A 33 -14.11 -10.69 19.70
C SER A 33 -14.37 -12.12 19.22
N ILE A 34 -13.82 -12.48 18.05
CA ILE A 34 -13.95 -13.82 17.47
C ILE A 34 -13.13 -14.88 18.23
N ALA A 35 -11.99 -14.48 18.79
CA ALA A 35 -11.12 -15.40 19.52
C ALA A 35 -11.74 -15.91 20.83
N LYS A 36 -12.76 -15.22 21.36
CA LYS A 36 -13.29 -15.49 22.71
C LYS A 36 -14.56 -16.34 22.78
N ASP A 37 -15.48 -16.24 21.82
CA ASP A 37 -16.85 -16.68 22.06
C ASP A 37 -17.62 -17.31 20.90
N ILE A 38 -17.05 -17.54 19.71
CA ILE A 38 -17.86 -18.00 18.57
C ILE A 38 -17.20 -19.16 17.82
N PRO A 39 -17.92 -20.30 17.68
CA PRO A 39 -17.53 -21.31 16.71
C PRO A 39 -17.63 -20.69 15.31
N SER A 40 -16.47 -20.51 14.67
CA SER A 40 -16.29 -20.20 13.24
C SER A 40 -17.24 -19.17 12.65
N VAL A 41 -16.96 -17.87 12.88
CA VAL A 41 -17.37 -16.86 11.89
C VAL A 41 -16.64 -17.25 10.59
N PRO A 42 -17.34 -17.44 9.47
CA PRO A 42 -16.71 -17.67 8.18
C PRO A 42 -15.69 -16.58 7.86
N GLU A 43 -14.55 -16.98 7.29
CA GLU A 43 -13.45 -16.03 7.00
C GLU A 43 -13.88 -14.88 6.09
N ASP A 44 -14.76 -15.14 5.13
CA ASP A 44 -15.35 -14.14 4.24
C ASP A 44 -16.15 -13.09 5.02
N GLN A 45 -17.03 -13.52 5.94
CA GLN A 45 -17.79 -12.59 6.79
C GLN A 45 -16.89 -11.74 7.69
N LEU A 46 -15.78 -12.31 8.19
CA LEU A 46 -14.81 -11.54 8.97
C LEU A 46 -14.14 -10.48 8.12
N ARG A 47 -13.75 -10.82 6.89
CA ARG A 47 -13.13 -9.93 5.92
C ARG A 47 -14.06 -8.79 5.58
N ASP A 48 -15.27 -9.08 5.09
CA ASP A 48 -16.29 -8.09 4.72
C ASP A 48 -16.60 -7.15 5.90
N ARG A 49 -16.67 -7.70 7.11
CA ARG A 49 -16.90 -6.88 8.31
C ARG A 49 -15.70 -6.00 8.65
N GLY A 50 -14.49 -6.50 8.45
CA GLY A 50 -13.24 -5.72 8.64
C GLY A 50 -13.20 -4.53 7.70
N ASP A 51 -13.38 -4.77 6.40
CA ASP A 51 -13.41 -3.75 5.37
C ASP A 51 -14.45 -2.68 5.68
N GLN A 52 -15.69 -3.09 5.98
CA GLN A 52 -16.79 -2.17 6.27
C GLN A 52 -16.51 -1.28 7.49
N ILE A 53 -16.14 -1.85 8.65
CA ILE A 53 -15.97 -1.05 9.88
C ILE A 53 -14.77 -0.11 9.78
N ALA A 54 -13.70 -0.52 9.09
CA ALA A 54 -12.54 0.33 8.86
C ALA A 54 -12.89 1.49 7.90
N HIS A 55 -13.59 1.19 6.80
CA HIS A 55 -14.06 2.20 5.86
C HIS A 55 -14.96 3.25 6.53
N GLU A 56 -15.98 2.82 7.28
CA GLU A 56 -16.89 3.71 7.98
C GLU A 56 -16.16 4.61 8.98
N ALA A 57 -15.21 4.06 9.74
CA ALA A 57 -14.44 4.82 10.71
C ALA A 57 -13.56 5.90 10.05
N ILE A 58 -12.81 5.53 8.99
CA ILE A 58 -11.92 6.46 8.28
C ILE A 58 -12.75 7.57 7.62
N THR A 59 -13.76 7.19 6.83
CA THR A 59 -14.55 8.14 6.05
C THR A 59 -15.35 9.10 6.91
N SER A 60 -15.87 8.64 8.06
CA SER A 60 -16.57 9.50 9.02
C SER A 60 -15.66 10.59 9.58
N LEU A 61 -14.46 10.21 10.05
CA LEU A 61 -13.49 11.14 10.63
C LEU A 61 -12.94 12.12 9.60
N LEU A 62 -12.67 11.66 8.37
CA LEU A 62 -12.19 12.55 7.31
C LEU A 62 -13.28 13.53 6.86
N ARG A 63 -14.52 13.10 6.69
CA ARG A 63 -15.64 14.00 6.33
C ARG A 63 -15.95 15.02 7.40
N GLU A 64 -15.82 14.66 8.67
CA GLU A 64 -15.99 15.61 9.79
C GLU A 64 -14.89 16.68 9.78
N ALA A 65 -13.63 16.27 9.59
CA ALA A 65 -12.50 17.20 9.64
C ALA A 65 -12.31 18.00 8.33
N HIS A 66 -12.64 17.40 7.18
CA HIS A 66 -12.40 17.93 5.83
C HIS A 66 -13.63 17.77 4.94
N PRO A 67 -14.76 18.47 5.26
CA PRO A 67 -16.05 18.27 4.59
C PRO A 67 -16.08 18.66 3.10
N GLN A 68 -15.07 19.38 2.61
CA GLN A 68 -14.95 19.81 1.21
C GLN A 68 -14.08 18.85 0.37
N ASP A 69 -13.34 17.95 1.01
CA ASP A 69 -12.43 17.04 0.32
C ASP A 69 -13.19 15.85 -0.28
N THR A 70 -12.71 15.35 -1.39
CA THR A 70 -13.22 14.12 -2.01
C THR A 70 -12.48 12.91 -1.45
N ILE A 71 -13.15 11.76 -1.39
CA ILE A 71 -12.55 10.50 -0.95
C ILE A 71 -12.62 9.48 -2.08
N LEU A 72 -11.47 8.89 -2.41
CA LEU A 72 -11.32 7.68 -3.21
C LEU A 72 -11.01 6.52 -2.26
N SER A 73 -11.84 5.49 -2.27
CA SER A 73 -11.72 4.33 -1.38
C SER A 73 -11.93 3.03 -2.14
N GLU A 74 -11.24 1.95 -1.75
CA GLU A 74 -11.51 0.60 -2.25
C GLU A 74 -12.98 0.20 -2.03
N GLU A 75 -13.55 0.54 -0.87
CA GLU A 75 -14.89 0.14 -0.42
C GLU A 75 -16.01 1.06 -0.91
N ALA A 76 -15.75 1.93 -1.86
CA ALA A 76 -16.75 2.86 -2.39
C ALA A 76 -16.71 2.94 -3.92
N ALA A 77 -17.86 3.21 -4.52
CA ALA A 77 -17.91 3.51 -5.94
C ALA A 77 -17.06 4.74 -6.27
N ASP A 78 -16.29 4.67 -7.35
CA ASP A 78 -15.47 5.80 -7.80
C ASP A 78 -16.34 6.99 -8.17
N ASP A 79 -16.04 8.15 -7.58
CA ASP A 79 -16.67 9.41 -7.90
C ASP A 79 -15.79 10.23 -8.86
N PRO A 80 -16.18 10.38 -10.14
CA PRO A 80 -15.39 11.12 -11.12
C PRO A 80 -15.10 12.58 -10.72
N ARG A 81 -15.87 13.16 -9.78
CA ARG A 81 -15.62 14.51 -9.26
C ARG A 81 -14.26 14.67 -8.62
N ARG A 82 -13.64 13.56 -8.13
CA ARG A 82 -12.27 13.56 -7.64
C ARG A 82 -11.25 14.07 -8.67
N LEU A 83 -11.50 13.85 -9.97
CA LEU A 83 -10.58 14.26 -11.04
C LEU A 83 -10.53 15.79 -11.23
N ILE A 84 -11.52 16.51 -10.75
CA ILE A 84 -11.59 17.97 -10.77
C ILE A 84 -11.48 18.59 -9.38
N ALA A 85 -11.38 17.79 -8.32
CA ALA A 85 -11.17 18.26 -6.96
C ALA A 85 -9.71 18.70 -6.75
N ASP A 86 -9.49 19.65 -5.86
CA ASP A 86 -8.14 20.11 -5.50
C ASP A 86 -7.49 19.21 -4.47
N ARG A 87 -8.30 18.53 -3.64
CA ARG A 87 -7.86 17.63 -2.56
C ARG A 87 -8.64 16.32 -2.61
N VAL A 88 -7.92 15.22 -2.55
CA VAL A 88 -8.50 13.86 -2.58
C VAL A 88 -7.80 12.97 -1.56
N TRP A 89 -8.58 12.47 -0.61
CA TRP A 89 -8.14 11.40 0.28
C TRP A 89 -8.21 10.07 -0.48
N ILE A 90 -7.10 9.35 -0.53
CA ILE A 90 -7.00 8.02 -1.15
C ILE A 90 -6.79 7.03 -0.02
N ILE A 91 -7.76 6.13 0.19
CA ILE A 91 -7.77 5.24 1.35
C ILE A 91 -7.94 3.78 0.94
N ASP A 92 -7.21 2.92 1.62
CA ASP A 92 -7.44 1.48 1.67
C ASP A 92 -7.71 1.12 3.13
N PRO A 93 -8.96 0.81 3.48
CA PRO A 93 -9.35 0.54 4.85
C PRO A 93 -8.71 -0.71 5.43
N LEU A 94 -8.42 -1.71 4.60
CA LEU A 94 -7.84 -2.98 5.01
C LEU A 94 -7.03 -3.64 3.88
N ASP A 95 -5.84 -3.10 3.57
CA ASP A 95 -4.89 -3.75 2.66
C ASP A 95 -4.42 -5.08 3.24
N GLY A 96 -4.67 -6.15 2.50
CA GLY A 96 -4.42 -7.52 2.95
C GLY A 96 -5.64 -8.12 3.65
N THR A 97 -6.84 -7.89 3.13
CA THR A 97 -8.11 -8.47 3.60
C THR A 97 -8.03 -9.98 3.76
N ARG A 98 -7.32 -10.68 2.87
CA ARG A 98 -7.05 -12.12 3.00
C ARG A 98 -6.28 -12.43 4.29
N GLU A 99 -5.16 -11.76 4.50
CA GLU A 99 -4.28 -11.94 5.66
C GLU A 99 -5.00 -11.59 6.96
N PHE A 100 -5.87 -10.59 6.91
CA PHE A 100 -6.73 -10.27 8.05
C PHE A 100 -7.63 -11.42 8.45
N GLY A 101 -8.18 -12.18 7.50
CA GLY A 101 -9.05 -13.35 7.76
C GLY A 101 -8.29 -14.65 8.01
N GLU A 102 -6.98 -14.73 7.76
CA GLU A 102 -6.21 -15.97 7.82
C GLU A 102 -5.53 -16.23 9.17
N ARG A 103 -5.42 -17.53 9.50
CA ARG A 103 -4.51 -18.04 10.52
C ARG A 103 -3.43 -18.89 9.83
N ASP A 104 -2.26 -18.93 10.43
CA ASP A 104 -1.21 -19.85 9.99
C ASP A 104 -1.51 -21.32 10.41
N ALA A 105 -0.61 -22.24 10.03
CA ALA A 105 -0.74 -23.66 10.36
C ALA A 105 -0.72 -23.95 11.88
N ALA A 106 -0.23 -23.03 12.69
CA ALA A 106 -0.24 -23.10 14.15
C ALA A 106 -1.51 -22.48 14.77
N GLY A 107 -2.43 -21.95 13.95
CA GLY A 107 -3.64 -21.28 14.39
C GLY A 107 -3.43 -19.84 14.85
N VAL A 108 -2.26 -19.26 14.59
CA VAL A 108 -1.93 -17.88 14.93
C VAL A 108 -2.42 -16.94 13.81
N TRP A 109 -3.11 -15.86 14.20
CA TRP A 109 -3.53 -14.86 13.25
C TRP A 109 -2.34 -14.24 12.53
N ARG A 110 -2.47 -14.07 11.20
CA ARG A 110 -1.47 -13.33 10.42
C ARG A 110 -1.43 -11.88 10.84
N ASP A 111 -0.24 -11.28 10.71
CA ASP A 111 0.04 -9.90 11.11
C ASP A 111 0.36 -8.97 9.91
N ASP A 112 0.32 -9.52 8.68
CA ASP A 112 0.75 -8.84 7.47
C ASP A 112 -0.44 -8.22 6.69
N PHE A 113 -1.17 -7.33 7.38
CA PHE A 113 -2.21 -6.46 6.82
C PHE A 113 -2.02 -5.01 7.32
N ALA A 114 -2.60 -4.06 6.60
CA ALA A 114 -2.38 -2.63 6.87
C ALA A 114 -3.66 -1.80 6.71
N VAL A 115 -3.60 -0.54 7.17
CA VAL A 115 -4.59 0.52 6.92
C VAL A 115 -3.86 1.66 6.23
N HIS A 116 -4.40 2.16 5.12
CA HIS A 116 -3.80 3.23 4.33
C HIS A 116 -4.68 4.48 4.32
N VAL A 117 -4.09 5.63 4.62
CA VAL A 117 -4.72 6.95 4.48
C VAL A 117 -3.73 7.89 3.82
N ALA A 118 -4.02 8.35 2.61
CA ALA A 118 -3.21 9.33 1.90
C ALA A 118 -4.03 10.56 1.51
N LEU A 119 -3.37 11.72 1.43
CA LEU A 119 -3.92 12.93 0.84
C LEU A 119 -3.12 13.27 -0.42
N TRP A 120 -3.84 13.43 -1.51
CA TRP A 120 -3.35 13.97 -2.76
C TRP A 120 -3.86 15.39 -2.97
N GLU A 121 -2.99 16.27 -3.42
CA GLU A 121 -3.33 17.65 -3.78
C GLU A 121 -2.96 17.96 -5.23
N ARG A 122 -3.83 18.71 -5.90
CA ARG A 122 -3.62 19.16 -7.28
C ARG A 122 -2.33 19.97 -7.39
N GLY A 123 -1.48 19.59 -8.33
CA GLY A 123 -0.19 20.25 -8.58
C GLY A 123 0.92 19.91 -7.59
N ARG A 124 0.63 19.19 -6.50
CA ARG A 124 1.62 18.77 -5.50
C ARG A 124 1.79 17.25 -5.42
N GLY A 125 0.76 16.49 -5.82
CA GLY A 125 0.76 15.03 -5.69
C GLY A 125 0.43 14.57 -4.26
N LEU A 126 1.02 13.49 -3.81
CA LEU A 126 0.84 12.98 -2.44
C LEU A 126 1.51 13.92 -1.43
N VAL A 127 0.74 14.46 -0.50
CA VAL A 127 1.21 15.42 0.52
C VAL A 127 1.17 14.85 1.94
N VAL A 128 0.30 13.86 2.18
CA VAL A 128 0.24 13.10 3.42
C VAL A 128 0.14 11.61 3.08
N GLY A 129 0.81 10.78 3.86
CA GLY A 129 0.63 9.34 3.87
C GLY A 129 0.73 8.81 5.29
N VAL A 130 -0.21 7.94 5.64
CA VAL A 130 -0.20 7.21 6.91
C VAL A 130 -0.47 5.75 6.64
N VAL A 131 0.38 4.88 7.17
CA VAL A 131 0.26 3.43 7.12
C VAL A 131 0.21 2.89 8.54
N GLY A 132 -0.93 2.31 8.92
CA GLY A 132 -1.05 1.54 10.14
C GLY A 132 -0.78 0.06 9.90
N LEU A 133 -0.04 -0.59 10.79
CA LEU A 133 0.11 -2.05 10.84
C LEU A 133 -0.55 -2.54 12.13
N PRO A 134 -1.89 -2.77 12.11
CA PRO A 134 -2.67 -2.93 13.34
C PRO A 134 -2.21 -4.08 14.21
N ALA A 135 -1.88 -5.24 13.60
CA ALA A 135 -1.45 -6.43 14.34
C ALA A 135 -0.07 -6.29 15.00
N ARG A 136 0.74 -5.33 14.54
CA ARG A 136 2.07 -5.02 15.10
C ARG A 136 2.06 -3.83 16.04
N GLY A 137 0.94 -3.09 16.10
CA GLY A 137 0.84 -1.85 16.89
C GLY A 137 1.74 -0.73 16.35
N GLU A 138 2.05 -0.75 15.07
CA GLU A 138 2.93 0.22 14.40
C GLU A 138 2.12 1.22 13.58
N MET A 139 2.61 2.48 13.53
CA MET A 139 2.05 3.56 12.72
C MET A 139 3.17 4.35 12.08
N TYR A 140 3.10 4.53 10.76
CA TYR A 140 4.07 5.27 9.96
C TYR A 140 3.41 6.47 9.32
N SER A 141 4.11 7.61 9.30
CA SER A 141 3.57 8.85 8.74
C SER A 141 4.64 9.60 7.94
N SER A 142 4.24 10.11 6.78
CA SER A 142 5.09 10.99 5.97
C SER A 142 5.38 12.34 6.65
N GLN A 143 4.57 12.74 7.65
CA GLN A 143 4.76 13.99 8.41
C GLN A 143 5.85 13.86 9.50
N ASN A 144 6.13 12.66 9.93
CA ASN A 144 7.23 12.31 10.83
C ASN A 144 7.85 11.00 10.33
N PRO A 145 8.57 11.06 9.18
CA PRO A 145 9.11 9.86 8.56
C PRO A 145 10.13 9.18 9.46
N PRO A 146 10.13 7.84 9.51
CA PRO A 146 11.12 7.10 10.27
C PRO A 146 12.50 7.23 9.62
N GLU A 147 13.54 7.10 10.42
CA GLU A 147 14.90 6.94 9.91
C GLU A 147 15.05 5.55 9.30
N VAL A 148 15.51 5.50 8.06
CA VAL A 148 15.74 4.23 7.34
C VAL A 148 17.17 3.76 7.65
N PRO A 149 17.36 2.54 8.20
CA PRO A 149 18.69 2.03 8.47
C PRO A 149 19.43 1.72 7.16
N PRO A 150 20.78 1.84 7.12
CA PRO A 150 21.56 1.50 5.94
C PRO A 150 21.29 0.08 5.45
N SER A 151 21.23 -0.12 4.12
CA SER A 151 21.06 -1.46 3.56
C SER A 151 22.33 -2.29 3.78
N PRO A 152 22.23 -3.50 4.35
CA PRO A 152 23.41 -4.35 4.55
C PRO A 152 23.97 -4.83 3.21
N ALA A 153 25.31 -5.01 3.17
CA ALA A 153 25.95 -5.63 2.02
C ALA A 153 25.49 -7.10 1.85
N GLY A 154 25.43 -7.56 0.63
CA GLY A 154 25.06 -8.94 0.31
C GLY A 154 23.98 -9.05 -0.77
N LYS A 155 23.34 -10.21 -0.86
CA LYS A 155 22.25 -10.44 -1.81
C LYS A 155 21.09 -9.49 -1.55
N LEU A 156 20.50 -9.00 -2.62
CA LEU A 156 19.31 -8.17 -2.56
C LEU A 156 18.14 -8.94 -1.91
N ARG A 157 17.56 -8.39 -0.85
CA ARG A 157 16.35 -8.94 -0.20
C ARG A 157 15.14 -8.23 -0.78
N VAL A 158 14.23 -8.99 -1.42
CA VAL A 158 13.10 -8.43 -2.14
C VAL A 158 11.78 -8.92 -1.53
N ALA A 159 10.98 -8.01 -1.02
CA ALA A 159 9.61 -8.31 -0.64
C ALA A 159 8.78 -8.59 -1.89
N VAL A 160 8.01 -9.68 -1.87
CA VAL A 160 7.14 -10.09 -2.97
C VAL A 160 5.77 -10.49 -2.47
N SER A 161 4.80 -10.52 -3.37
CA SER A 161 3.49 -11.08 -3.04
C SER A 161 3.63 -12.55 -2.66
N ARG A 162 3.09 -12.93 -1.51
CA ARG A 162 3.06 -14.32 -1.05
C ARG A 162 2.33 -15.27 -2.02
N THR A 163 1.31 -14.76 -2.68
CA THR A 163 0.40 -15.57 -3.53
C THR A 163 0.66 -15.40 -5.02
N ARG A 164 1.22 -14.28 -5.43
CA ARG A 164 1.45 -13.93 -6.85
C ARG A 164 2.78 -13.19 -7.04
N PRO A 165 3.93 -13.84 -6.72
CA PRO A 165 5.22 -13.22 -6.99
C PRO A 165 5.39 -13.05 -8.51
N PRO A 166 5.93 -11.91 -9.00
CA PRO A 166 6.21 -11.74 -10.43
C PRO A 166 7.18 -12.81 -10.94
N ALA A 167 6.89 -13.40 -12.11
CA ALA A 167 7.67 -14.54 -12.64
C ALA A 167 9.16 -14.19 -12.87
N PHE A 168 9.47 -12.96 -13.32
CA PHE A 168 10.86 -12.54 -13.52
C PHE A 168 11.62 -12.41 -12.20
N ILE A 169 10.96 -12.09 -11.09
CA ILE A 169 11.59 -12.03 -9.76
C ILE A 169 11.95 -13.43 -9.26
N ALA A 170 11.08 -14.42 -9.50
CA ALA A 170 11.40 -15.82 -9.19
C ALA A 170 12.66 -16.31 -9.97
N ALA A 171 12.87 -15.84 -11.20
CA ALA A 171 14.06 -16.12 -11.95
C ALA A 171 15.35 -15.52 -11.33
N LEU A 172 15.25 -14.33 -10.71
CA LEU A 172 16.38 -13.72 -9.99
C LEU A 172 16.79 -14.53 -8.75
N GLU A 173 15.84 -15.08 -8.03
CA GLU A 173 16.10 -15.98 -6.91
C GLU A 173 16.79 -17.25 -7.39
N ALA A 174 16.27 -17.89 -8.44
CA ALA A 174 16.85 -19.10 -9.04
C ALA A 174 18.29 -18.86 -9.54
N ALA A 175 18.59 -17.68 -10.08
CA ALA A 175 19.93 -17.26 -10.47
C ALA A 175 20.86 -16.91 -9.29
N GLY A 176 20.33 -16.90 -8.06
CA GLY A 176 21.08 -16.55 -6.85
C GLY A 176 21.36 -15.07 -6.65
N SER A 177 20.73 -14.19 -7.45
CA SER A 177 20.94 -12.73 -7.41
C SER A 177 20.13 -12.05 -6.30
N ALA A 178 19.00 -12.65 -5.87
CA ALA A 178 18.15 -12.11 -4.84
C ALA A 178 17.70 -13.18 -3.85
N THR A 179 17.21 -12.75 -2.69
CA THR A 179 16.46 -13.55 -1.73
C THR A 179 15.04 -13.00 -1.66
N LEU A 180 14.03 -13.82 -1.91
CA LEU A 180 12.64 -13.41 -1.87
C LEU A 180 12.07 -13.56 -0.47
N VAL A 181 11.34 -12.55 -0.03
CA VAL A 181 10.65 -12.52 1.26
C VAL A 181 9.15 -12.37 1.01
N PRO A 182 8.38 -13.47 1.02
CA PRO A 182 6.95 -13.44 0.75
C PRO A 182 6.18 -12.78 1.90
N MET A 183 5.35 -11.78 1.59
CA MET A 183 4.49 -11.06 2.54
C MET A 183 3.12 -10.79 1.91
N GLY A 184 2.08 -10.66 2.74
CA GLY A 184 0.80 -10.05 2.39
C GLY A 184 0.90 -8.53 2.27
N SER A 185 -0.21 -7.85 1.99
CA SER A 185 -0.34 -6.38 2.04
C SER A 185 0.73 -5.61 1.25
N ALA A 186 0.38 -4.62 0.48
CA ALA A 186 1.34 -3.71 -0.16
C ALA A 186 2.00 -2.81 0.88
N GLY A 187 1.21 -2.30 1.84
CA GLY A 187 1.73 -1.48 2.94
C GLY A 187 2.77 -2.19 3.78
N VAL A 188 2.51 -3.45 4.17
CA VAL A 188 3.48 -4.25 4.94
C VAL A 188 4.80 -4.40 4.19
N LYS A 189 4.76 -4.67 2.87
CA LYS A 189 5.97 -4.82 2.03
C LYS A 189 6.76 -3.51 1.93
N VAL A 190 6.09 -2.39 1.71
CA VAL A 190 6.76 -1.07 1.69
C VAL A 190 7.33 -0.72 3.06
N MET A 191 6.57 -0.93 4.14
CA MET A 191 7.08 -0.67 5.50
C MET A 191 8.23 -1.62 5.88
N ALA A 192 8.31 -2.81 5.31
CA ALA A 192 9.46 -3.69 5.48
C ALA A 192 10.75 -3.11 4.85
N VAL A 193 10.63 -2.38 3.72
CA VAL A 193 11.77 -1.62 3.16
C VAL A 193 12.14 -0.45 4.07
N VAL A 194 11.14 0.29 4.56
CA VAL A 194 11.34 1.42 5.50
C VAL A 194 12.08 0.97 6.77
N ARG A 195 11.77 -0.20 7.32
CA ARG A 195 12.45 -0.76 8.50
C ARG A 195 13.81 -1.38 8.21
N GLY A 196 14.18 -1.56 6.93
CA GLY A 196 15.40 -2.28 6.55
C GLY A 196 15.30 -3.81 6.70
N ASP A 197 14.10 -4.37 6.85
CA ASP A 197 13.88 -5.83 6.85
C ASP A 197 14.20 -6.44 5.47
N VAL A 198 13.93 -5.68 4.41
CA VAL A 198 14.23 -5.97 3.01
C VAL A 198 14.81 -4.73 2.32
N ASP A 199 15.42 -4.91 1.16
CA ASP A 199 16.08 -3.83 0.42
C ASP A 199 15.18 -3.23 -0.66
N ALA A 200 14.20 -4.02 -1.14
CA ALA A 200 13.24 -3.58 -2.15
C ALA A 200 11.91 -4.30 -2.04
N TYR A 201 10.86 -3.64 -2.50
CA TYR A 201 9.59 -4.24 -2.87
C TYR A 201 9.36 -4.01 -4.37
N ILE A 202 9.09 -5.09 -5.11
CA ILE A 202 8.84 -5.05 -6.54
C ILE A 202 7.50 -5.73 -6.82
N HIS A 203 6.62 -4.98 -7.48
CA HIS A 203 5.30 -5.46 -7.87
C HIS A 203 5.08 -5.27 -9.38
N ALA A 204 4.54 -6.31 -10.01
CA ALA A 204 4.08 -6.27 -11.39
C ALA A 204 2.77 -7.06 -11.48
N GLY A 205 1.79 -6.54 -12.20
CA GLY A 205 0.53 -7.24 -12.38
C GLY A 205 -0.71 -6.52 -11.86
N GLY A 206 -0.61 -5.22 -11.68
CA GLY A 206 -1.71 -4.35 -11.32
C GLY A 206 -1.95 -4.28 -9.80
N GLN A 207 -2.00 -3.07 -9.33
CA GLN A 207 -2.47 -2.64 -8.01
C GLN A 207 -3.45 -1.52 -8.24
N TYR A 208 -4.32 -1.27 -7.29
CA TYR A 208 -5.11 -0.04 -7.31
C TYR A 208 -4.31 1.12 -6.70
N GLN A 209 -4.76 2.34 -6.96
CA GLN A 209 -4.10 3.54 -6.43
C GLN A 209 -4.05 3.54 -4.89
N TRP A 210 -5.08 3.02 -4.22
CA TRP A 210 -5.17 2.96 -2.77
C TRP A 210 -4.21 1.95 -2.13
N ASP A 211 -3.82 0.87 -2.83
CA ASP A 211 -2.83 -0.10 -2.32
C ASP A 211 -1.47 0.56 -2.03
N SER A 212 -1.13 1.63 -2.76
CA SER A 212 0.22 2.18 -2.71
C SER A 212 0.32 3.68 -2.38
N ALA A 213 -0.75 4.47 -2.47
CA ALA A 213 -0.67 5.92 -2.26
C ALA A 213 -0.05 6.28 -0.89
N ALA A 214 -0.58 5.75 0.20
CA ALA A 214 -0.06 6.02 1.52
C ALA A 214 1.33 5.42 1.75
N PRO A 215 1.59 4.14 1.42
CA PRO A 215 2.92 3.56 1.54
C PRO A 215 4.01 4.31 0.76
N VAL A 216 3.71 4.74 -0.47
CA VAL A 216 4.65 5.50 -1.30
C VAL A 216 4.91 6.89 -0.71
N ALA A 217 3.89 7.57 -0.21
CA ALA A 217 4.09 8.87 0.44
C ALA A 217 5.01 8.75 1.67
N VAL A 218 4.84 7.71 2.49
CA VAL A 218 5.73 7.44 3.64
C VAL A 218 7.15 7.10 3.17
N ALA A 219 7.29 6.22 2.17
CA ALA A 219 8.58 5.79 1.65
C ALA A 219 9.39 6.96 1.08
N LEU A 220 8.77 7.81 0.26
CA LEU A 220 9.41 9.00 -0.30
C LEU A 220 9.83 9.99 0.79
N ALA A 221 8.98 10.23 1.78
CA ALA A 221 9.30 11.11 2.91
C ALA A 221 10.46 10.56 3.77
N ALA A 222 10.60 9.24 3.85
CA ALA A 222 11.71 8.56 4.52
C ALA A 222 13.00 8.49 3.68
N GLY A 223 13.01 9.04 2.44
CA GLY A 223 14.18 9.07 1.56
C GLY A 223 14.39 7.82 0.72
N LEU A 224 13.41 6.92 0.65
CA LEU A 224 13.44 5.78 -0.26
C LEU A 224 13.15 6.20 -1.70
N VAL A 225 13.52 5.37 -2.65
CA VAL A 225 13.17 5.51 -4.08
C VAL A 225 11.85 4.79 -4.33
N ALA A 226 10.90 5.45 -5.01
CA ALA A 226 9.64 4.86 -5.42
C ALA A 226 9.31 5.26 -6.87
N THR A 227 9.21 4.28 -7.77
CA THR A 227 8.99 4.48 -9.22
C THR A 227 8.14 3.36 -9.81
N ARG A 228 7.82 3.49 -11.09
CA ARG A 228 7.39 2.41 -11.95
C ARG A 228 8.57 1.47 -12.25
N LEU A 229 8.29 0.27 -12.81
CA LEU A 229 9.35 -0.66 -13.24
C LEU A 229 10.26 -0.06 -14.30
N ASP A 230 9.77 0.79 -15.17
CA ASP A 230 10.51 1.50 -16.20
C ASP A 230 11.27 2.74 -15.68
N GLY A 231 11.19 3.02 -14.38
CA GLY A 231 11.79 4.18 -13.74
C GLY A 231 10.97 5.47 -13.84
N SER A 232 9.82 5.46 -14.54
CA SER A 232 8.95 6.62 -14.61
C SER A 232 8.25 6.92 -13.26
N PRO A 233 7.83 8.17 -13.02
CA PRO A 233 7.19 8.53 -11.76
C PRO A 233 5.80 7.90 -11.61
N LEU A 234 5.46 7.54 -10.38
CA LEU A 234 4.10 7.12 -9.99
C LEU A 234 3.15 8.33 -10.05
N ARG A 235 1.93 8.10 -10.51
CA ARG A 235 0.89 9.11 -10.60
C ARG A 235 -0.37 8.63 -9.91
N TYR A 236 -0.96 9.50 -9.09
CA TYR A 236 -2.17 9.25 -8.32
C TYR A 236 -3.26 10.23 -8.69
N ASN A 237 -4.49 9.91 -8.33
CA ASN A 237 -5.71 10.63 -8.70
C ASN A 237 -5.83 10.83 -10.23
N VAL A 238 -5.55 9.75 -10.97
CA VAL A 238 -5.74 9.67 -12.42
C VAL A 238 -7.00 8.87 -12.75
N PRO A 239 -7.59 9.01 -13.97
CA PRO A 239 -8.82 8.29 -14.33
C PRO A 239 -8.72 6.78 -14.21
N GLU A 240 -7.58 6.20 -14.62
CA GLU A 240 -7.31 4.77 -14.44
C GLU A 240 -6.98 4.48 -12.98
N LEU A 241 -7.78 3.61 -12.36
CA LEU A 241 -7.59 3.25 -10.94
C LEU A 241 -6.43 2.26 -10.74
N LEU A 242 -6.14 1.45 -11.77
CA LEU A 242 -5.06 0.47 -11.73
C LEU A 242 -3.69 1.14 -11.95
N LEU A 243 -2.77 0.85 -11.05
CA LEU A 243 -1.34 1.07 -11.24
C LEU A 243 -0.73 -0.25 -11.72
N PRO A 244 -0.15 -0.31 -12.93
CA PRO A 244 0.29 -1.60 -13.48
C PRO A 244 1.48 -2.21 -12.74
N ASP A 245 2.29 -1.41 -12.07
CA ASP A 245 3.51 -1.86 -11.39
C ASP A 245 4.04 -0.83 -10.38
N LEU A 246 4.95 -1.27 -9.52
CA LEU A 246 5.56 -0.46 -8.46
C LEU A 246 6.93 -1.03 -8.08
N VAL A 247 7.90 -0.14 -7.88
CA VAL A 247 9.18 -0.41 -7.20
C VAL A 247 9.33 0.55 -6.05
N VAL A 248 9.63 0.02 -4.86
CA VAL A 248 10.14 0.81 -3.73
C VAL A 248 11.44 0.18 -3.30
N CYS A 249 12.53 0.94 -3.19
CA CYS A 249 13.81 0.39 -2.76
C CYS A 249 14.64 1.38 -1.94
N HIS A 250 15.59 0.80 -1.17
CA HIS A 250 16.60 1.57 -0.46
C HIS A 250 17.48 2.33 -1.47
N PRO A 251 17.82 3.61 -1.24
CA PRO A 251 18.61 4.40 -2.18
C PRO A 251 20.00 3.78 -2.46
N ASP A 252 20.64 3.16 -1.46
CA ASP A 252 21.94 2.46 -1.63
C ASP A 252 21.87 1.26 -2.59
N ARG A 253 20.66 0.75 -2.87
CA ARG A 253 20.42 -0.41 -3.74
C ARG A 253 19.72 -0.03 -5.04
N ALA A 254 19.45 1.26 -5.27
CA ALA A 254 18.67 1.71 -6.42
C ALA A 254 19.30 1.35 -7.77
N ASP A 255 20.61 1.51 -7.91
CA ASP A 255 21.34 1.14 -9.15
C ASP A 255 21.31 -0.36 -9.41
N GLU A 256 21.44 -1.19 -8.36
CA GLU A 256 21.35 -2.64 -8.47
C GLU A 256 19.94 -3.08 -8.88
N VAL A 257 18.91 -2.52 -8.24
CA VAL A 257 17.50 -2.79 -8.59
C VAL A 257 17.24 -2.36 -10.02
N ARG A 258 17.70 -1.18 -10.44
CA ARG A 258 17.54 -0.69 -11.81
C ARG A 258 18.18 -1.63 -12.82
N ALA A 259 19.43 -2.05 -12.59
CA ALA A 259 20.13 -2.99 -13.47
C ALA A 259 19.40 -4.33 -13.60
N LEU A 260 18.82 -4.86 -12.51
CA LEU A 260 18.02 -6.08 -12.53
C LEU A 260 16.72 -5.91 -13.35
N LEU A 261 16.06 -4.77 -13.23
CA LEU A 261 14.84 -4.48 -13.99
C LEU A 261 15.14 -4.28 -15.48
N ASP A 262 16.24 -3.61 -15.82
CA ASP A 262 16.67 -3.44 -17.21
C ASP A 262 17.00 -4.80 -17.86
N ALA A 263 17.70 -5.66 -17.14
CA ALA A 263 18.00 -7.02 -17.60
C ALA A 263 16.71 -7.88 -17.75
N ALA A 264 15.67 -7.58 -16.99
CA ALA A 264 14.35 -8.21 -17.11
C ALA A 264 13.44 -7.60 -18.21
N GLY A 265 13.94 -6.60 -18.96
CA GLY A 265 13.22 -5.98 -20.07
C GLY A 265 12.35 -4.77 -19.69
N PHE A 266 12.49 -4.21 -18.49
CA PHE A 266 11.79 -3.02 -18.02
C PHE A 266 12.61 -1.73 -18.19
N GLY A 267 13.66 -1.72 -19.00
CA GLY A 267 14.44 -0.53 -19.31
C GLY A 267 13.67 0.47 -20.18
N PRO A 268 14.14 1.73 -20.25
CA PRO A 268 13.47 2.79 -21.02
C PRO A 268 13.31 2.45 -22.50
N ASP A 269 14.16 1.56 -23.06
CA ASP A 269 14.10 1.06 -24.43
C ASP A 269 13.22 -0.19 -24.58
N GLY A 270 12.77 -0.80 -23.46
CA GLY A 270 11.98 -2.04 -23.44
C GLY A 270 10.46 -1.85 -23.33
N ALA A 271 9.97 -0.63 -23.24
CA ALA A 271 8.58 -0.30 -22.92
C ALA A 271 7.54 -0.62 -24.02
N SER A 272 7.83 -1.51 -24.96
CA SER A 272 6.89 -1.87 -26.05
C SER A 272 6.57 -3.37 -26.21
N GLY A 273 6.79 -4.22 -25.20
CA GLY A 273 6.74 -5.67 -25.43
C GLY A 273 6.12 -6.61 -24.41
N ALA A 274 5.45 -6.17 -23.37
CA ALA A 274 4.71 -7.09 -22.49
C ALA A 274 3.27 -6.63 -22.32
N GLY A 275 2.57 -6.57 -23.42
CA GLY A 275 1.12 -6.49 -23.46
C GLY A 275 0.51 -7.68 -22.75
N ALA A 276 -0.45 -7.38 -21.91
CA ALA A 276 -1.35 -8.27 -21.24
C ALA A 276 -1.65 -9.53 -22.08
N THR A 277 -1.10 -10.66 -21.72
CA THR A 277 -1.72 -11.93 -22.03
C THR A 277 -2.54 -12.34 -20.83
N GLY A 278 -3.77 -11.99 -20.90
CA GLY A 278 -4.93 -12.81 -20.82
C GLY A 278 -5.13 -13.59 -19.55
N ALA A 279 -6.06 -13.15 -18.73
CA ALA A 279 -6.99 -14.08 -18.16
C ALA A 279 -8.38 -13.46 -18.30
N SER A 280 -8.97 -13.66 -19.46
CA SER A 280 -10.41 -13.78 -19.62
C SER A 280 -10.83 -15.01 -18.79
N ALA A 281 -11.62 -14.80 -17.77
CA ALA A 281 -12.50 -15.77 -17.19
C ALA A 281 -13.72 -15.00 -16.69
N ALA A 282 -14.54 -14.59 -17.61
CA ALA A 282 -15.97 -14.47 -17.39
C ALA A 282 -16.57 -15.85 -17.69
N GLU A 283 -17.77 -16.07 -17.12
CA GLU A 283 -18.71 -17.18 -17.23
C GLU A 283 -18.40 -18.34 -16.26
N SER A 284 -19.33 -18.79 -15.48
CA SER A 284 -20.76 -18.97 -15.74
C SER A 284 -21.54 -19.14 -14.46
N ALA A 285 -22.75 -18.60 -14.49
CA ALA A 285 -23.95 -18.99 -13.78
C ALA A 285 -24.10 -20.49 -13.46
N GLY A 286 -24.69 -20.75 -12.31
CA GLY A 286 -25.18 -22.03 -11.83
C GLY A 286 -25.56 -21.95 -10.38
#